data_50e9190f3dca1ed4a1eb3d0ff69aaf80
#
_entry.id   50e9190f3dca1ed4a1eb3d0ff69aaf80
#
_cell.length_a   1.000
_cell.length_b   1.000
_cell.length_c   1.000
_cell.angle_alpha   90.00
_cell.angle_beta   90.00
_cell.angle_gamma   90.00
#
_symmetry.space_group_name_H-M   'P 1'
#
loop_
_entity.id
_entity.type
_entity.pdbx_description
1 polymer ?
#
loop_
_entity_poly.entity_id
_entity_poly.type
_entity_poly.pdbx_seq_one_letter_code
_entity_poly.pdbx_strand_id
1 'polypeptide(L)'
;LYYLYELKKAKAIPNLPVFLDSPMAINVTELLQRHGADHRLAKKLCADVCHVAAYSRTVDDSKALDHANGLPAVIISASGMATGGRVLHHLKHFIGDPRNAIVFTGYQAAGTRGSRLVHGDSEIKIHGKMWPVRAEVEVLHNLSAHADYGEILDWLGNFDAPPKHTFITHGA
;
A
#
# COMPACT_ATOMS: atom_id res chain seq x y z
N LEU A 1 4.63 -2.98 -6.90
CA LEU A 1 5.90 -3.61 -7.27
C LEU A 1 6.27 -3.34 -8.73
N TYR A 2 5.35 -3.48 -9.69
CA TYR A 2 5.59 -3.28 -11.12
C TYR A 2 6.21 -1.91 -11.43
N TYR A 3 5.62 -0.82 -10.97
CA TYR A 3 6.16 0.53 -11.21
C TYR A 3 7.52 0.76 -10.55
N LEU A 4 7.76 0.20 -9.37
CA LEU A 4 9.09 0.25 -8.74
C LEU A 4 10.13 -0.51 -9.56
N TYR A 5 9.76 -1.67 -10.11
CA TYR A 5 10.63 -2.41 -11.03
C TYR A 5 10.98 -1.58 -12.27
N GLU A 6 9.98 -1.00 -12.95
CA GLU A 6 10.20 -0.19 -14.16
C GLU A 6 11.03 1.08 -13.85
N LEU A 7 10.75 1.78 -12.75
CA LEU A 7 11.52 2.96 -12.35
C LEU A 7 12.98 2.64 -12.01
N LYS A 8 13.23 1.52 -11.32
CA LYS A 8 14.59 1.04 -11.03
C LYS A 8 15.32 0.65 -12.32
N LYS A 9 14.66 -0.08 -13.21
CA LYS A 9 15.19 -0.49 -14.50
C LYS A 9 15.55 0.71 -15.39
N ALA A 10 14.68 1.72 -15.41
CA ALA A 10 14.91 2.98 -16.11
C ALA A 10 15.94 3.89 -15.44
N LYS A 11 16.42 3.53 -14.23
CA LYS A 11 17.27 4.38 -13.39
C LYS A 11 16.65 5.75 -13.07
N ALA A 12 15.32 5.83 -13.08
CA ALA A 12 14.55 7.02 -12.75
C ALA A 12 14.49 7.29 -11.24
N ILE A 13 14.75 6.27 -10.44
CA ILE A 13 14.91 6.38 -8.98
C ILE A 13 16.24 5.75 -8.55
N PRO A 14 16.78 6.14 -7.38
CA PRO A 14 17.95 5.49 -6.80
C PRO A 14 17.71 3.98 -6.58
N ASN A 15 18.78 3.20 -6.57
CA ASN A 15 18.66 1.76 -6.29
C ASN A 15 18.49 1.52 -4.78
N LEU A 16 17.30 1.85 -4.27
CA LEU A 16 16.93 1.65 -2.88
C LEU A 16 16.49 0.20 -2.63
N PRO A 17 16.79 -0.38 -1.46
CA PRO A 17 16.15 -1.61 -1.03
C PRO A 17 14.64 -1.39 -0.88
N VAL A 18 13.86 -2.38 -1.31
CA VAL A 18 12.39 -2.38 -1.19
C VAL A 18 12.02 -3.57 -0.32
N PHE A 19 11.18 -3.33 0.68
CA PHE A 19 10.68 -4.36 1.59
C PHE A 19 9.16 -4.47 1.48
N LEU A 20 8.65 -5.69 1.35
CA LEU A 20 7.23 -5.98 1.42
C LEU A 20 6.93 -6.54 2.81
N ASP A 21 6.43 -5.68 3.69
CA ASP A 21 6.15 -5.99 5.10
C ASP A 21 4.65 -6.08 5.38
N SER A 22 4.02 -7.06 4.74
CA SER A 22 2.61 -7.41 4.92
C SER A 22 2.39 -8.87 4.55
N PRO A 23 2.01 -9.75 5.50
CA PRO A 23 1.72 -11.15 5.19
C PRO A 23 0.68 -11.32 4.08
N MET A 24 -0.37 -10.49 4.09
CA MET A 24 -1.40 -10.50 3.05
C MET A 24 -0.82 -10.14 1.68
N ALA A 25 -0.04 -9.06 1.59
CA ALA A 25 0.54 -8.62 0.33
C ALA A 25 1.58 -9.62 -0.21
N ILE A 26 2.34 -10.27 0.66
CA ILE A 26 3.24 -11.36 0.30
C ILE A 26 2.46 -12.52 -0.31
N ASN A 27 1.39 -12.98 0.36
CA ASN A 27 0.56 -14.08 -0.14
C ASN A 27 -0.07 -13.75 -1.49
N VAL A 28 -0.59 -12.52 -1.67
CA VAL A 28 -1.15 -12.05 -2.95
C VAL A 28 -0.08 -12.01 -4.04
N THR A 29 1.13 -11.58 -3.73
CA THR A 29 2.25 -11.55 -4.69
C THR A 29 2.64 -12.97 -5.11
N GLU A 30 2.65 -13.93 -4.18
CA GLU A 30 2.89 -15.34 -4.49
C GLU A 30 1.77 -15.98 -5.31
N LEU A 31 0.51 -15.60 -5.05
CA LEU A 31 -0.62 -16.02 -5.88
C LEU A 31 -0.50 -15.48 -7.30
N LEU A 32 -0.18 -14.19 -7.47
CA LEU A 32 0.08 -13.59 -8.77
C LEU A 32 1.14 -14.38 -9.54
N GLN A 33 2.24 -14.74 -8.89
CA GLN A 33 3.32 -15.50 -9.52
C GLN A 33 2.89 -16.92 -9.92
N ARG A 34 2.07 -17.59 -9.10
CA ARG A 34 1.56 -18.95 -9.39
C ARG A 34 0.53 -18.97 -10.51
N HIS A 35 -0.27 -17.93 -10.63
CA HIS A 35 -1.36 -17.80 -11.58
C HIS A 35 -1.01 -16.95 -12.81
N GLY A 36 0.19 -17.18 -13.37
CA GLY A 36 0.71 -16.41 -14.49
C GLY A 36 -0.11 -16.47 -15.79
N ALA A 37 -1.05 -17.43 -15.91
CA ALA A 37 -1.98 -17.51 -17.03
C ALA A 37 -3.20 -16.58 -16.89
N ASP A 38 -3.48 -16.10 -15.68
CA ASP A 38 -4.70 -15.36 -15.36
C ASP A 38 -4.48 -13.83 -15.38
N HIS A 39 -3.29 -13.38 -15.78
CA HIS A 39 -2.96 -11.96 -15.89
C HIS A 39 -2.11 -11.64 -17.13
N ARG A 40 -1.98 -10.35 -17.45
CA ARG A 40 -1.31 -9.86 -18.67
C ARG A 40 0.23 -9.80 -18.60
N LEU A 41 0.83 -10.01 -17.43
CA LEU A 41 2.29 -9.95 -17.28
C LEU A 41 2.93 -11.22 -17.90
N ALA A 42 3.92 -11.05 -18.76
CA ALA A 42 4.73 -12.17 -19.22
C ALA A 42 5.41 -12.87 -18.02
N LYS A 43 5.54 -14.19 -18.05
CA LYS A 43 6.05 -15.01 -16.93
C LYS A 43 7.38 -14.49 -16.36
N LYS A 44 8.33 -14.13 -17.24
CA LYS A 44 9.62 -13.57 -16.81
C LYS A 44 9.45 -12.23 -16.13
N LEU A 45 8.64 -11.33 -16.70
CA LEU A 45 8.38 -10.01 -16.11
C LEU A 45 7.69 -10.13 -14.75
N CYS A 46 6.72 -11.05 -14.61
CA CYS A 46 6.07 -11.32 -13.34
C CYS A 46 7.08 -11.76 -12.26
N ALA A 47 7.99 -12.66 -12.59
CA ALA A 47 9.05 -13.09 -11.68
C ALA A 47 9.95 -11.92 -11.28
N ASP A 48 10.43 -11.13 -12.23
CA ASP A 48 11.31 -9.98 -11.97
C ASP A 48 10.62 -8.94 -11.06
N VAL A 49 9.33 -8.66 -11.31
CA VAL A 49 8.50 -7.74 -10.51
C VAL A 49 8.32 -8.25 -9.08
N CYS A 50 8.06 -9.55 -8.91
CA CYS A 50 7.90 -10.14 -7.57
C CYS A 50 9.22 -10.14 -6.77
N HIS A 51 10.36 -10.18 -7.43
CA HIS A 51 11.67 -10.15 -6.79
C HIS A 51 12.22 -8.74 -6.53
N VAL A 52 11.49 -7.69 -6.88
CA VAL A 52 11.93 -6.30 -6.64
C VAL A 52 11.97 -5.96 -5.14
N ALA A 53 11.19 -6.67 -4.33
CA ALA A 53 11.12 -6.48 -2.88
C ALA A 53 11.59 -7.73 -2.11
N ALA A 54 12.29 -7.51 -1.01
CA ALA A 54 12.53 -8.53 0.01
C ALA A 54 11.26 -8.70 0.88
N TYR A 55 10.92 -9.92 1.26
CA TYR A 55 9.70 -10.23 2.00
C TYR A 55 9.98 -10.37 3.49
N SER A 56 9.38 -9.49 4.30
CA SER A 56 9.43 -9.57 5.77
C SER A 56 8.30 -10.50 6.26
N ARG A 57 8.62 -11.76 6.49
CA ARG A 57 7.61 -12.77 6.85
C ARG A 57 7.30 -12.79 8.34
N THR A 58 8.32 -12.62 9.16
CA THR A 58 8.20 -12.70 10.63
C THR A 58 8.00 -11.33 11.25
N VAL A 59 7.59 -11.33 12.51
CA VAL A 59 7.52 -10.10 13.33
C VAL A 59 8.92 -9.54 13.57
N ASP A 60 9.92 -10.38 13.68
CA ASP A 60 11.30 -9.95 13.93
C ASP A 60 11.93 -9.33 12.69
N ASP A 61 11.62 -9.85 11.47
CA ASP A 61 11.99 -9.18 10.23
C ASP A 61 11.39 -7.77 10.17
N SER A 62 10.10 -7.63 10.50
CA SER A 62 9.39 -6.35 10.53
C SER A 62 10.02 -5.35 11.51
N LYS A 63 10.35 -5.80 12.73
CA LYS A 63 11.02 -4.95 13.72
C LYS A 63 12.44 -4.54 13.30
N ALA A 64 13.13 -5.41 12.59
CA ALA A 64 14.47 -5.11 12.08
C ALA A 64 14.47 -3.92 11.11
N LEU A 65 13.38 -3.74 10.34
CA LEU A 65 13.21 -2.58 9.44
C LEU A 65 13.11 -1.26 10.21
N ASP A 66 12.47 -1.26 11.39
CA ASP A 66 12.35 -0.07 12.23
C ASP A 66 13.71 0.40 12.81
N HIS A 67 14.68 -0.48 12.85
CA HIS A 67 16.02 -0.25 13.38
C HIS A 67 17.13 -0.21 12.30
N ALA A 68 16.75 -0.28 11.01
CA ALA A 68 17.71 -0.18 9.89
C ALA A 68 18.30 1.24 9.83
N ASN A 69 19.41 1.43 10.52
CA ASN A 69 20.13 2.66 10.85
C ASN A 69 20.31 3.62 9.66
N GLY A 70 19.26 4.40 9.34
CA GLY A 70 19.38 5.58 8.47
C GLY A 70 19.67 5.32 6.99
N LEU A 71 19.67 4.07 6.53
CA LEU A 71 19.76 3.76 5.11
C LEU A 71 18.41 4.01 4.45
N PRO A 72 18.36 4.77 3.37
CA PRO A 72 17.10 5.02 2.67
C PRO A 72 16.54 3.71 2.10
N ALA A 73 15.25 3.46 2.34
CA ALA A 73 14.56 2.25 1.91
C ALA A 73 13.10 2.54 1.59
N VAL A 74 12.46 1.67 0.82
CA VAL A 74 11.01 1.67 0.60
C VAL A 74 10.39 0.51 1.38
N ILE A 75 9.47 0.81 2.30
CA ILE A 75 8.72 -0.20 3.05
C ILE A 75 7.26 -0.16 2.59
N ILE A 76 6.81 -1.27 2.00
CA ILE A 76 5.42 -1.44 1.57
C ILE A 76 4.70 -2.26 2.65
N SER A 77 3.76 -1.63 3.35
CA SER A 77 3.05 -2.24 4.46
C SER A 77 1.54 -2.01 4.38
N ALA A 78 0.75 -2.96 4.83
CA ALA A 78 -0.68 -2.82 5.04
C ALA A 78 -0.96 -2.40 6.51
N SER A 79 -2.05 -1.74 6.84
CA SER A 79 -3.27 -1.44 6.09
C SER A 79 -3.16 -0.09 5.37
N GLY A 80 -3.79 0.00 4.18
CA GLY A 80 -3.73 1.19 3.31
C GLY A 80 -4.32 2.47 3.90
N MET A 81 -5.16 2.40 4.95
CA MET A 81 -5.73 3.57 5.64
C MET A 81 -5.11 3.82 7.03
N ALA A 82 -4.00 3.17 7.33
CA ALA A 82 -3.30 3.23 8.62
C ALA A 82 -4.21 2.94 9.83
N THR A 83 -5.17 2.03 9.67
CA THR A 83 -6.12 1.66 10.74
C THR A 83 -5.63 0.55 11.65
N GLY A 84 -4.71 -0.30 11.15
CA GLY A 84 -4.16 -1.44 11.87
C GLY A 84 -2.92 -2.00 11.17
N GLY A 85 -2.44 -3.15 11.63
CA GLY A 85 -1.33 -3.87 11.01
C GLY A 85 0.07 -3.31 11.30
N ARG A 86 1.05 -3.85 10.59
CA ARG A 86 2.46 -3.53 10.76
C ARG A 86 2.79 -2.07 10.45
N VAL A 87 2.06 -1.45 9.52
CA VAL A 87 2.23 -0.04 9.17
C VAL A 87 2.18 0.89 10.39
N LEU A 88 1.37 0.57 11.42
CA LEU A 88 1.32 1.39 12.64
C LEU A 88 2.62 1.35 13.44
N HIS A 89 3.37 0.27 13.36
CA HIS A 89 4.68 0.17 14.01
C HIS A 89 5.69 1.02 13.26
N HIS A 90 5.75 0.93 11.94
CA HIS A 90 6.60 1.78 11.10
C HIS A 90 6.29 3.27 11.26
N LEU A 91 5.01 3.64 11.29
CA LEU A 91 4.61 5.03 11.51
C LEU A 91 5.16 5.59 12.83
N LYS A 92 5.13 4.81 13.93
CA LYS A 92 5.72 5.28 15.21
C LYS A 92 7.21 5.61 15.12
N HIS A 93 7.95 4.89 14.29
CA HIS A 93 9.39 5.08 14.15
C HIS A 93 9.73 6.21 13.16
N PHE A 94 8.94 6.35 12.09
CA PHE A 94 9.34 7.18 10.95
C PHE A 94 8.56 8.49 10.80
N ILE A 95 7.34 8.61 11.38
CA ILE A 95 6.46 9.77 11.17
C ILE A 95 7.00 11.08 11.75
N GLY A 96 7.84 11.00 12.77
CA GLY A 96 8.41 12.17 13.45
C GLY A 96 9.66 12.74 12.80
N ASP A 97 10.19 12.13 11.75
CA ASP A 97 11.41 12.57 11.07
C ASP A 97 11.07 13.16 9.70
N PRO A 98 11.41 14.46 9.45
CA PRO A 98 11.09 15.16 8.20
C PRO A 98 11.85 14.63 6.98
N ARG A 99 12.83 13.74 7.16
CA ARG A 99 13.54 13.07 6.05
C ARG A 99 12.76 11.91 5.46
N ASN A 100 11.69 11.48 6.13
CA ASN A 100 10.84 10.38 5.68
C ASN A 100 9.63 10.90 4.90
N ALA A 101 9.11 10.04 4.02
CA ALA A 101 7.85 10.26 3.34
C ALA A 101 6.88 9.11 3.61
N ILE A 102 5.61 9.43 3.79
CA ILE A 102 4.49 8.50 3.90
C ILE A 102 3.68 8.62 2.62
N VAL A 103 3.59 7.52 1.86
CA VAL A 103 2.91 7.52 0.57
C VAL A 103 1.67 6.64 0.65
N PHE A 104 0.49 7.24 0.50
CA PHE A 104 -0.77 6.51 0.36
C PHE A 104 -1.05 6.20 -1.10
N THR A 105 -1.47 4.98 -1.39
CA THR A 105 -1.69 4.50 -2.77
C THR A 105 -3.17 4.38 -3.13
N GLY A 106 -4.03 5.21 -2.54
CA GLY A 106 -5.46 5.21 -2.81
C GLY A 106 -6.26 6.06 -1.83
N TYR A 107 -7.57 5.94 -1.95
CA TYR A 107 -8.55 6.68 -1.16
C TYR A 107 -8.38 6.45 0.35
N GLN A 108 -8.58 7.52 1.11
CA GLN A 108 -8.53 7.52 2.57
C GLN A 108 -9.91 7.89 3.13
N ALA A 109 -10.63 6.93 3.70
CA ALA A 109 -11.95 7.14 4.25
C ALA A 109 -11.92 8.08 5.46
N ALA A 110 -12.94 8.93 5.57
CA ALA A 110 -13.10 9.85 6.70
C ALA A 110 -13.06 9.09 8.05
N GLY A 111 -12.46 9.71 9.05
CA GLY A 111 -12.27 9.11 10.38
C GLY A 111 -11.10 8.15 10.51
N THR A 112 -10.41 7.78 9.42
CA THR A 112 -9.19 6.97 9.46
C THR A 112 -7.96 7.79 9.77
N ARG A 113 -6.86 7.13 10.24
CA ARG A 113 -5.57 7.81 10.42
C ARG A 113 -4.99 8.29 9.09
N GLY A 114 -5.17 7.50 8.03
CA GLY A 114 -4.74 7.89 6.69
C GLY A 114 -5.40 9.18 6.24
N SER A 115 -6.72 9.30 6.42
CA SER A 115 -7.45 10.54 6.11
C SER A 115 -6.91 11.74 6.91
N ARG A 116 -6.67 11.60 8.20
CA ARG A 116 -6.10 12.66 9.04
C ARG A 116 -4.71 13.09 8.57
N LEU A 117 -3.85 12.15 8.20
CA LEU A 117 -2.53 12.42 7.66
C LEU A 117 -2.59 13.20 6.35
N VAL A 118 -3.46 12.77 5.43
CA VAL A 118 -3.64 13.43 4.13
C VAL A 118 -4.22 14.84 4.28
N HIS A 119 -5.05 15.09 5.32
CA HIS A 119 -5.56 16.42 5.62
C HIS A 119 -4.57 17.33 6.39
N GLY A 120 -3.38 16.82 6.70
CA GLY A 120 -2.30 17.61 7.29
C GLY A 120 -2.37 17.76 8.81
N ASP A 121 -2.99 16.81 9.52
CA ASP A 121 -2.94 16.80 10.98
C ASP A 121 -1.49 16.77 11.47
N SER A 122 -1.14 17.70 12.38
CA SER A 122 0.21 17.81 12.94
C SER A 122 0.56 16.69 13.93
N GLU A 123 -0.45 15.95 14.40
CA GLU A 123 -0.30 14.83 15.35
C GLU A 123 -1.35 13.75 15.06
N ILE A 124 -0.96 12.48 15.22
CA ILE A 124 -1.90 11.36 15.15
C ILE A 124 -1.78 10.42 16.34
N LYS A 125 -2.90 9.81 16.72
CA LYS A 125 -2.95 8.83 17.80
C LYS A 125 -2.67 7.42 17.31
N ILE A 126 -1.58 6.82 17.80
CA ILE A 126 -1.23 5.42 17.51
C ILE A 126 -1.01 4.68 18.82
N HIS A 127 -1.70 3.56 19.03
CA HIS A 127 -1.61 2.73 20.24
C HIS A 127 -1.75 3.55 21.55
N GLY A 128 -2.73 4.48 21.60
CA GLY A 128 -3.02 5.28 22.78
C GLY A 128 -2.14 6.52 22.96
N LYS A 129 -1.05 6.68 22.23
CA LYS A 129 -0.09 7.81 22.35
C LYS A 129 -0.20 8.72 21.12
N MET A 130 -0.06 10.04 21.33
CA MET A 130 0.07 11.03 20.25
C MET A 130 1.50 11.04 19.69
N TRP A 131 1.59 11.15 18.37
CA TRP A 131 2.84 11.17 17.64
C TRP A 131 2.85 12.37 16.70
N PRO A 132 3.89 13.23 16.77
CA PRO A 132 4.00 14.38 15.87
C PRO A 132 4.24 13.91 14.42
N VAL A 133 3.57 14.56 13.48
CA VAL A 133 3.73 14.32 12.04
C VAL A 133 4.70 15.36 11.48
N ARG A 134 5.88 14.92 11.09
CA ARG A 134 6.91 15.74 10.46
C ARG A 134 7.34 15.17 9.11
N ALA A 135 7.10 13.89 8.89
CA ALA A 135 7.32 13.25 7.60
C ALA A 135 6.43 13.88 6.52
N GLU A 136 6.93 13.95 5.31
CA GLU A 136 6.13 14.33 4.15
C GLU A 136 5.00 13.33 3.93
N VAL A 137 3.81 13.79 3.52
CA VAL A 137 2.64 12.93 3.27
C VAL A 137 2.17 13.14 1.84
N GLU A 138 2.20 12.08 1.05
CA GLU A 138 1.85 12.07 -0.36
C GLU A 138 0.75 11.05 -0.67
N VAL A 139 -0.03 11.33 -1.72
CA VAL A 139 -1.11 10.43 -2.19
C VAL A 139 -0.96 10.15 -3.68
N LEU A 140 -0.88 8.87 -4.04
CA LEU A 140 -0.88 8.42 -5.43
C LEU A 140 -2.30 7.99 -5.81
N HIS A 141 -3.01 8.82 -6.56
CA HIS A 141 -4.42 8.59 -6.90
C HIS A 141 -4.64 7.53 -7.99
N ASN A 142 -3.59 7.15 -8.74
CA ASN A 142 -3.70 6.34 -9.95
C ASN A 142 -3.42 4.84 -9.73
N LEU A 143 -3.31 4.39 -8.47
CA LEU A 143 -2.97 3.00 -8.14
C LEU A 143 -4.14 2.22 -7.53
N SER A 144 -5.36 2.77 -7.56
CA SER A 144 -6.56 2.07 -7.10
C SER A 144 -6.90 0.93 -8.06
N ALA A 145 -7.24 -0.24 -7.50
CA ALA A 145 -7.81 -1.38 -8.22
C ALA A 145 -9.33 -1.47 -8.02
N HIS A 146 -9.94 -0.49 -7.35
CA HIS A 146 -11.39 -0.40 -7.21
C HIS A 146 -12.00 0.12 -8.51
N ALA A 147 -13.13 -0.48 -8.91
CA ALA A 147 -13.94 0.04 -9.99
C ALA A 147 -14.44 1.45 -9.65
N ASP A 148 -14.47 2.34 -10.64
CA ASP A 148 -15.14 3.62 -10.49
C ASP A 148 -16.67 3.47 -10.67
N TYR A 149 -17.42 4.60 -10.49
CA TYR A 149 -18.87 4.53 -10.58
C TYR A 149 -19.35 4.15 -11.99
N GLY A 150 -18.64 4.55 -13.04
CA GLY A 150 -18.96 4.22 -14.42
C GLY A 150 -18.81 2.74 -14.68
N GLU A 151 -17.68 2.16 -14.27
CA GLU A 151 -17.43 0.72 -14.36
C GLU A 151 -18.46 -0.11 -13.57
N ILE A 152 -18.90 0.39 -12.40
CA ILE A 152 -19.96 -0.27 -11.61
C ILE A 152 -21.30 -0.21 -12.35
N LEU A 153 -21.65 0.93 -12.95
CA LEU A 153 -22.89 1.06 -13.72
C LEU A 153 -22.87 0.20 -14.98
N ASP A 154 -21.76 0.15 -15.68
CA ASP A 154 -21.57 -0.72 -16.85
C ASP A 154 -21.71 -2.19 -16.46
N TRP A 155 -21.12 -2.59 -15.31
CA TRP A 155 -21.27 -3.95 -14.80
C TRP A 155 -22.72 -4.27 -14.44
N LEU A 156 -23.42 -3.36 -13.76
CA LEU A 156 -24.85 -3.49 -13.43
C LEU A 156 -25.74 -3.56 -14.69
N GLY A 157 -25.37 -2.83 -15.74
CA GLY A 157 -26.08 -2.83 -17.03
C GLY A 157 -26.04 -4.18 -17.78
N ASN A 158 -25.17 -5.11 -17.38
CA ASN A 158 -25.08 -6.45 -17.96
C ASN A 158 -26.07 -7.47 -17.36
N PHE A 159 -26.87 -7.10 -16.38
CA PHE A 159 -27.93 -7.97 -15.89
C PHE A 159 -29.13 -7.98 -16.86
N ASP A 160 -29.64 -9.18 -17.17
CA ASP A 160 -30.82 -9.35 -18.06
C ASP A 160 -32.07 -8.72 -17.47
N ALA A 161 -32.16 -8.60 -16.14
CA ALA A 161 -33.24 -7.96 -15.42
C ALA A 161 -32.69 -7.29 -14.14
N PRO A 162 -33.33 -6.20 -13.69
CA PRO A 162 -32.91 -5.56 -12.43
C PRO A 162 -32.96 -6.54 -11.25
N PRO A 163 -31.94 -6.53 -10.38
CA PRO A 163 -31.96 -7.35 -9.16
C PRO A 163 -33.10 -6.91 -8.23
N LYS A 164 -33.74 -7.87 -7.56
CA LYS A 164 -34.82 -7.56 -6.59
C LYS A 164 -34.37 -6.67 -5.44
N HIS A 165 -33.12 -6.82 -5.04
CA HIS A 165 -32.49 -6.04 -3.97
C HIS A 165 -31.03 -5.80 -4.32
N THR A 166 -30.56 -4.58 -4.08
CA THR A 166 -29.14 -4.20 -4.20
C THR A 166 -28.68 -3.71 -2.83
N PHE A 167 -27.60 -4.28 -2.33
CA PHE A 167 -27.00 -3.89 -1.06
C PHE A 167 -25.66 -3.20 -1.35
N ILE A 168 -25.50 -1.98 -0.83
CA ILE A 168 -24.23 -1.26 -0.89
C ILE A 168 -23.47 -1.59 0.39
N THR A 169 -22.31 -2.23 0.24
CA THR A 169 -21.40 -2.51 1.34
C THR A 169 -20.11 -1.76 1.10
N HIS A 170 -19.49 -1.25 2.16
CA HIS A 170 -18.24 -0.50 2.06
C HIS A 170 -18.33 0.78 1.20
N GLY A 171 -19.53 1.31 1.03
CA GLY A 171 -19.76 2.60 0.41
C GLY A 171 -19.71 3.72 1.46
N ALA A 172 -19.19 4.88 1.08
CA ALA A 172 -19.31 6.11 1.87
C ALA A 172 -20.56 6.87 1.47
#